data_f168c41150a108249e27ef20b01235bd
#
_entry.id   f168c41150a108249e27ef20b01235bd
#
_cell.length_a   1.000
_cell.length_b   1.000
_cell.length_c   1.000
_cell.angle_alpha   90.00
_cell.angle_beta   90.00
_cell.angle_gamma   90.00
#
_symmetry.space_group_name_H-M   'P 1'
#
loop_
_entity.id
_entity.type
_entity.pdbx_description
1 polymer ?
#
loop_
_entity_poly.entity_id
_entity_poly.type
_entity_poly.pdbx_seq_one_letter_code
_entity_poly.pdbx_strand_id
1 'polypeptide(L)'
;ILALNHVGGFTLGGLASFLTFNKSFSMPINQISNQLNAVVMAMAGAERIFRMIDEPIEKDEGYVTLVNAKEEDGKLVESAERTRRWAWKHTHQADGTTDYVEVKGHVVFNGVDFGYTDEKIVLHDVKLYAEPGQKIAFVGSTGAGKTTITNLINRFYDIQDGKIRYDGININKIKKTD
;
A
#
# COMPACT_ATOMS: atom_id res chain seq x y z
N ILE A 1 -44.30 45.40 -34.53
CA ILE A 1 -45.28 45.87 -35.51
C ILE A 1 -46.43 44.85 -35.66
N LEU A 2 -46.20 43.57 -35.97
CA LEU A 2 -47.21 42.52 -36.12
C LEU A 2 -48.13 42.37 -34.91
N ALA A 3 -47.53 42.38 -33.66
CA ALA A 3 -48.28 42.25 -32.41
C ALA A 3 -49.15 43.49 -32.09
N LEU A 4 -48.74 44.70 -32.53
CA LEU A 4 -49.51 45.92 -32.37
C LEU A 4 -50.70 46.03 -33.36
N ASN A 5 -50.56 45.39 -34.54
CA ASN A 5 -51.58 45.42 -35.59
C ASN A 5 -52.46 44.14 -35.53
N HIS A 6 -52.37 43.31 -34.54
CA HIS A 6 -53.17 42.08 -34.39
C HIS A 6 -53.14 41.17 -35.63
N VAL A 7 -52.04 41.21 -36.42
CA VAL A 7 -51.92 40.40 -37.64
C VAL A 7 -51.63 38.94 -37.25
N GLY A 8 -52.43 38.00 -37.76
CA GLY A 8 -52.27 36.58 -37.53
C GLY A 8 -52.52 36.10 -36.07
N GLY A 9 -53.36 36.92 -35.32
CA GLY A 9 -53.65 36.57 -33.91
C GLY A 9 -52.55 36.89 -32.90
N PHE A 10 -51.46 37.54 -33.32
CA PHE A 10 -50.39 37.97 -32.41
C PHE A 10 -50.86 39.15 -31.56
N THR A 11 -50.75 39.02 -30.25
CA THR A 11 -51.01 40.09 -29.28
C THR A 11 -49.72 40.42 -28.51
N LEU A 12 -49.64 41.62 -27.94
CA LEU A 12 -48.50 42.03 -27.11
C LEU A 12 -48.33 41.12 -25.92
N GLY A 13 -49.46 40.70 -25.31
CA GLY A 13 -49.47 39.73 -24.21
C GLY A 13 -48.96 38.33 -24.63
N GLY A 14 -49.35 37.87 -25.82
CA GLY A 14 -48.86 36.63 -26.40
C GLY A 14 -47.34 36.63 -26.63
N LEU A 15 -46.83 37.77 -27.16
CA LEU A 15 -45.36 37.91 -27.30
C LEU A 15 -44.64 37.92 -25.98
N ALA A 16 -45.15 38.64 -24.98
CA ALA A 16 -44.56 38.66 -23.64
C ALA A 16 -44.58 37.27 -22.99
N SER A 17 -45.69 36.54 -23.10
CA SER A 17 -45.81 35.16 -22.61
C SER A 17 -44.83 34.23 -23.31
N PHE A 18 -44.71 34.31 -24.64
CA PHE A 18 -43.76 33.51 -25.40
C PHE A 18 -42.30 33.73 -24.95
N LEU A 19 -41.89 34.98 -24.77
CA LEU A 19 -40.55 35.32 -24.29
C LEU A 19 -40.29 34.81 -22.87
N THR A 20 -41.32 34.90 -22.01
CA THR A 20 -41.24 34.37 -20.63
C THR A 20 -41.10 32.85 -20.62
N PHE A 21 -41.91 32.13 -21.41
CA PHE A 21 -41.80 30.67 -21.53
C PHE A 21 -40.48 30.24 -22.12
N ASN A 22 -40.01 30.93 -23.17
CA ASN A 22 -38.68 30.61 -23.75
C ASN A 22 -37.55 30.77 -22.72
N LYS A 23 -37.56 31.84 -21.94
CA LYS A 23 -36.61 32.07 -20.87
C LYS A 23 -36.73 31.02 -19.76
N SER A 24 -37.96 30.71 -19.34
CA SER A 24 -38.23 29.67 -18.32
C SER A 24 -37.82 28.29 -18.80
N PHE A 25 -37.89 27.97 -20.08
CA PHE A 25 -37.47 26.71 -20.65
C PHE A 25 -35.93 26.57 -20.71
N SER A 26 -35.22 27.67 -20.90
CA SER A 26 -33.76 27.68 -20.97
C SER A 26 -33.10 27.42 -19.61
N MET A 27 -33.76 27.78 -18.50
CA MET A 27 -33.21 27.56 -17.15
C MET A 27 -33.02 26.09 -16.80
N PRO A 28 -34.01 25.16 -16.97
CA PRO A 28 -33.83 23.75 -16.71
C PRO A 28 -32.74 23.11 -17.57
N ILE A 29 -32.58 23.56 -18.83
CA ILE A 29 -31.51 23.02 -19.71
C ILE A 29 -30.12 23.33 -19.14
N ASN A 30 -29.91 24.56 -18.68
CA ASN A 30 -28.65 24.95 -18.05
C ASN A 30 -28.43 24.20 -16.74
N GLN A 31 -29.48 23.94 -15.94
CA GLN A 31 -29.39 23.13 -14.75
C GLN A 31 -28.97 21.68 -15.06
N ILE A 32 -29.59 21.06 -16.07
CA ILE A 32 -29.20 19.68 -16.49
C ILE A 32 -27.75 19.66 -16.94
N SER A 33 -27.28 20.63 -17.71
CA SER A 33 -25.88 20.72 -18.16
C SER A 33 -24.91 20.81 -16.96
N ASN A 34 -25.26 21.61 -15.97
CA ASN A 34 -24.45 21.71 -14.75
C ASN A 34 -24.46 20.40 -13.93
N GLN A 35 -25.60 19.71 -13.84
CA GLN A 35 -25.73 18.42 -13.18
C GLN A 35 -24.89 17.34 -13.88
N LEU A 36 -24.85 17.32 -15.22
CA LEU A 36 -24.02 16.40 -15.98
C LEU A 36 -22.53 16.56 -15.65
N ASN A 37 -22.05 17.80 -15.55
CA ASN A 37 -20.68 18.07 -15.15
C ASN A 37 -20.39 17.55 -13.72
N ALA A 38 -21.32 17.75 -12.79
CA ALA A 38 -21.18 17.23 -11.42
C ALA A 38 -21.13 15.69 -11.40
N VAL A 39 -21.95 15.01 -12.20
CA VAL A 39 -21.92 13.54 -12.34
C VAL A 39 -20.58 13.07 -12.90
N VAL A 40 -20.05 13.70 -13.94
CA VAL A 40 -18.74 13.34 -14.51
C VAL A 40 -17.63 13.47 -13.47
N MET A 41 -17.64 14.57 -12.70
CA MET A 41 -16.67 14.76 -11.62
C MET A 41 -16.81 13.71 -10.51
N ALA A 42 -18.04 13.37 -10.14
CA ALA A 42 -18.32 12.33 -9.16
C ALA A 42 -17.86 10.94 -9.65
N MET A 43 -18.08 10.61 -10.93
CA MET A 43 -17.60 9.37 -11.53
C MET A 43 -16.08 9.27 -11.51
N ALA A 44 -15.36 10.33 -11.84
CA ALA A 44 -13.90 10.36 -11.78
C ALA A 44 -13.37 10.19 -10.35
N GLY A 45 -14.08 10.74 -9.36
CA GLY A 45 -13.78 10.52 -7.95
C GLY A 45 -14.03 9.07 -7.51
N ALA A 46 -15.17 8.52 -7.91
CA ALA A 46 -15.56 7.14 -7.61
C ALA A 46 -14.57 6.13 -8.23
N GLU A 47 -14.13 6.33 -9.46
CA GLU A 47 -13.13 5.48 -10.10
C GLU A 47 -11.84 5.36 -9.29
N ARG A 48 -11.36 6.49 -8.73
CA ARG A 48 -10.15 6.47 -7.88
C ARG A 48 -10.37 5.69 -6.59
N ILE A 49 -11.55 5.82 -5.97
CA ILE A 49 -11.91 5.12 -4.75
C ILE A 49 -12.01 3.62 -5.03
N PHE A 50 -12.74 3.23 -6.08
CA PHE A 50 -12.88 1.81 -6.45
C PHE A 50 -11.53 1.18 -6.82
N ARG A 51 -10.67 1.88 -7.55
CA ARG A 51 -9.32 1.38 -7.84
C ARG A 51 -8.53 1.09 -6.56
N MET A 52 -8.68 1.93 -5.53
CA MET A 52 -8.01 1.70 -4.24
C MET A 52 -8.65 0.53 -3.47
N ILE A 53 -9.97 0.35 -3.57
CA ILE A 53 -10.68 -0.77 -2.93
C ILE A 53 -10.36 -2.10 -3.63
N ASP A 54 -10.23 -2.07 -4.95
CA ASP A 54 -9.96 -3.24 -5.79
C ASP A 54 -8.46 -3.61 -5.83
N GLU A 55 -7.59 -2.81 -5.18
CA GLU A 55 -6.16 -3.12 -5.09
C GLU A 55 -5.97 -4.48 -4.41
N PRO A 56 -5.23 -5.41 -5.02
CA PRO A 56 -5.04 -6.73 -4.46
C PRO A 56 -4.34 -6.68 -3.11
N ILE A 57 -4.77 -7.52 -2.19
CA ILE A 57 -4.14 -7.67 -0.87
C ILE A 57 -2.68 -8.08 -1.06
N GLU A 58 -1.79 -7.48 -0.29
CA GLU A 58 -0.38 -7.82 -0.29
C GLU A 58 -0.18 -9.31 0.00
N LYS A 59 0.57 -9.99 -0.87
CA LYS A 59 0.89 -11.40 -0.68
C LYS A 59 1.91 -11.55 0.45
N ASP A 60 1.59 -12.38 1.42
CA ASP A 60 2.50 -12.78 2.48
C ASP A 60 2.54 -14.31 2.58
N GLU A 61 3.62 -14.90 2.09
CA GLU A 61 3.88 -16.33 2.14
C GLU A 61 4.72 -16.73 3.37
N GLY A 62 4.95 -15.77 4.29
CA GLY A 62 5.65 -16.02 5.54
C GLY A 62 4.87 -16.96 6.46
N TYR A 63 5.59 -17.86 7.10
CA TYR A 63 5.03 -18.84 8.03
C TYR A 63 5.77 -18.86 9.38
N VAL A 64 6.88 -18.16 9.50
CA VAL A 64 7.57 -17.93 10.77
C VAL A 64 6.91 -16.75 11.46
N THR A 65 6.58 -16.91 12.75
CA THR A 65 5.88 -15.89 13.54
C THR A 65 6.67 -15.49 14.76
N LEU A 66 6.49 -14.24 15.20
CA LEU A 66 7.08 -13.72 16.41
C LEU A 66 6.21 -14.07 17.63
N VAL A 67 6.75 -14.73 18.63
CA VAL A 67 6.03 -15.14 19.83
C VAL A 67 6.76 -14.73 21.11
N ASN A 68 6.01 -14.56 22.21
CA ASN A 68 6.63 -14.48 23.53
C ASN A 68 7.21 -15.85 23.89
N ALA A 69 8.42 -15.87 24.42
CA ALA A 69 9.11 -17.10 24.76
C ALA A 69 9.53 -17.13 26.23
N LYS A 70 9.59 -18.32 26.78
CA LYS A 70 10.17 -18.63 28.11
C LYS A 70 11.14 -19.80 27.97
N GLU A 71 11.98 -19.98 28.96
CA GLU A 71 12.88 -21.12 29.03
C GLU A 71 12.31 -22.18 29.96
N GLU A 72 12.15 -23.41 29.45
CA GLU A 72 11.75 -24.58 30.21
C GLU A 72 12.74 -25.69 29.90
N ASP A 73 13.36 -26.29 30.93
CA ASP A 73 14.33 -27.36 30.80
C ASP A 73 15.49 -27.05 29.82
N GLY A 74 15.95 -25.79 29.81
CA GLY A 74 17.02 -25.33 28.93
C GLY A 74 16.63 -25.16 27.46
N LYS A 75 15.34 -25.20 27.14
CA LYS A 75 14.81 -24.97 25.79
C LYS A 75 13.87 -23.79 25.79
N LEU A 76 13.88 -23.06 24.67
CA LEU A 76 12.88 -22.01 24.43
C LEU A 76 11.56 -22.65 24.04
N VAL A 77 10.49 -22.20 24.68
CA VAL A 77 9.10 -22.58 24.39
C VAL A 77 8.24 -21.34 24.30
N GLU A 78 7.15 -21.43 23.56
CA GLU A 78 6.15 -20.35 23.45
C GLU A 78 5.47 -20.11 24.81
N SER A 79 5.24 -18.84 25.14
CA SER A 79 4.53 -18.43 26.34
C SER A 79 3.29 -17.62 25.98
N ALA A 80 2.13 -17.94 26.58
CA ALA A 80 0.95 -17.11 26.47
C ALA A 80 1.07 -15.79 27.23
N GLU A 81 1.99 -15.73 28.22
CA GLU A 81 2.22 -14.54 29.01
C GLU A 81 3.28 -13.64 28.38
N ARG A 82 3.21 -12.35 28.69
CA ARG A 82 4.20 -11.36 28.23
C ARG A 82 5.50 -11.48 29.02
N THR A 83 6.47 -12.20 28.47
CA THR A 83 7.77 -12.47 29.09
C THR A 83 8.82 -11.41 28.83
N ARG A 84 8.61 -10.47 27.91
CA ARG A 84 9.62 -9.55 27.37
C ARG A 84 10.79 -10.25 26.66
N ARG A 85 10.72 -11.53 26.44
CA ARG A 85 11.65 -12.33 25.68
C ARG A 85 10.92 -12.83 24.43
N TRP A 86 11.51 -12.66 23.26
CA TRP A 86 10.88 -12.96 21.99
C TRP A 86 11.63 -14.05 21.26
N ALA A 87 10.91 -14.89 20.56
CA ALA A 87 11.47 -15.91 19.70
C ALA A 87 10.71 -16.00 18.37
N TRP A 88 11.44 -16.35 17.35
CA TRP A 88 10.89 -16.76 16.06
C TRP A 88 10.40 -18.21 16.19
N LYS A 89 9.10 -18.41 16.02
CA LYS A 89 8.48 -19.73 15.93
C LYS A 89 8.54 -20.20 14.48
N HIS A 90 9.43 -21.13 14.20
CA HIS A 90 9.68 -21.70 12.88
C HIS A 90 9.15 -23.12 12.82
N THR A 91 7.99 -23.32 12.19
CA THR A 91 7.45 -24.67 11.94
C THR A 91 7.96 -25.16 10.60
N HIS A 92 8.71 -26.26 10.60
CA HIS A 92 9.24 -26.87 9.39
C HIS A 92 8.11 -27.54 8.61
N GLN A 93 7.95 -27.14 7.33
CA GLN A 93 6.87 -27.68 6.47
C GLN A 93 7.07 -29.15 6.08
N ALA A 94 8.31 -29.64 6.18
CA ALA A 94 8.67 -30.99 5.75
C ALA A 94 8.25 -32.08 6.77
N ASP A 95 8.38 -31.82 8.06
CA ASP A 95 8.17 -32.78 9.15
C ASP A 95 7.24 -32.28 10.26
N GLY A 96 6.79 -31.03 10.17
CA GLY A 96 5.91 -30.40 11.16
C GLY A 96 6.58 -30.07 12.48
N THR A 97 7.91 -30.25 12.62
CA THR A 97 8.66 -29.87 13.83
C THR A 97 8.68 -28.35 13.98
N THR A 98 8.71 -27.87 15.22
CA THR A 98 8.75 -26.44 15.51
C THR A 98 9.99 -26.11 16.31
N ASP A 99 10.80 -25.20 15.78
CA ASP A 99 11.97 -24.64 16.44
C ASP A 99 11.68 -23.22 16.92
N TYR A 100 12.27 -22.86 18.05
CA TYR A 100 12.20 -21.51 18.60
C TYR A 100 13.60 -20.89 18.58
N VAL A 101 13.77 -19.81 17.81
CA VAL A 101 15.03 -19.08 17.71
C VAL A 101 14.89 -17.76 18.45
N GLU A 102 15.74 -17.52 19.45
CA GLU A 102 15.69 -16.26 20.22
C GLU A 102 15.95 -15.05 19.31
N VAL A 103 15.13 -14.02 19.46
CA VAL A 103 15.32 -12.75 18.74
C VAL A 103 16.48 -11.99 19.38
N LYS A 104 17.56 -11.85 18.65
CA LYS A 104 18.77 -11.13 19.07
C LYS A 104 19.05 -9.90 18.21
N GLY A 105 18.50 -9.87 16.99
CA GLY A 105 18.69 -8.79 16.05
C GLY A 105 19.95 -8.93 15.19
N HIS A 106 20.40 -10.15 14.95
CA HIS A 106 21.47 -10.43 13.99
C HIS A 106 20.93 -10.38 12.55
N VAL A 107 21.42 -9.45 11.73
CA VAL A 107 20.97 -9.25 10.35
C VAL A 107 22.12 -9.48 9.39
N VAL A 108 21.89 -10.28 8.35
CA VAL A 108 22.88 -10.58 7.31
C VAL A 108 22.27 -10.40 5.93
N PHE A 109 22.90 -9.58 5.09
CA PHE A 109 22.66 -9.52 3.65
C PHE A 109 23.76 -10.28 2.94
N ASN A 110 23.39 -11.13 2.03
CA ASN A 110 24.33 -11.95 1.27
C ASN A 110 24.00 -11.86 -0.23
N GLY A 111 24.76 -11.02 -0.94
CA GLY A 111 24.64 -10.85 -2.38
C GLY A 111 23.26 -10.36 -2.80
N VAL A 112 22.74 -9.31 -2.15
CA VAL A 112 21.38 -8.84 -2.39
C VAL A 112 21.33 -7.87 -3.56
N ASP A 113 20.54 -8.24 -4.58
CA ASP A 113 20.12 -7.36 -5.65
C ASP A 113 18.66 -6.95 -5.45
N PHE A 114 18.38 -5.66 -5.60
CA PHE A 114 17.02 -5.15 -5.46
C PHE A 114 16.75 -3.92 -6.31
N GLY A 115 15.58 -3.88 -6.93
CA GLY A 115 14.99 -2.73 -7.60
C GLY A 115 13.50 -2.62 -7.31
N TYR A 116 12.97 -1.40 -7.26
CA TYR A 116 11.53 -1.16 -7.11
C TYR A 116 10.75 -1.52 -8.39
N THR A 117 11.44 -1.60 -9.52
CA THR A 117 10.93 -2.09 -10.81
C THR A 117 12.00 -2.97 -11.44
N ASP A 118 11.59 -3.91 -12.28
CA ASP A 118 12.50 -4.84 -12.96
C ASP A 118 13.53 -4.11 -13.85
N GLU A 119 13.19 -2.89 -14.29
CA GLU A 119 14.03 -2.09 -15.17
C GLU A 119 15.15 -1.33 -14.44
N LYS A 120 14.99 -1.11 -13.13
CA LYS A 120 15.91 -0.27 -12.36
C LYS A 120 16.33 -0.93 -11.05
N ILE A 121 17.48 -1.60 -11.11
CA ILE A 121 18.12 -2.13 -9.90
C ILE A 121 18.75 -0.97 -9.11
N VAL A 122 18.53 -0.93 -7.81
CA VAL A 122 19.00 0.10 -6.88
C VAL A 122 20.12 -0.42 -5.98
N LEU A 123 20.06 -1.69 -5.62
CA LEU A 123 21.09 -2.37 -4.85
C LEU A 123 21.71 -3.47 -5.69
N HIS A 124 23.05 -3.56 -5.69
CA HIS A 124 23.81 -4.54 -6.46
C HIS A 124 24.78 -5.28 -5.54
N ASP A 125 24.68 -6.62 -5.48
CA ASP A 125 25.54 -7.52 -4.70
C ASP A 125 25.83 -7.02 -3.28
N VAL A 126 24.78 -6.51 -2.59
CA VAL A 126 24.94 -5.91 -1.27
C VAL A 126 25.25 -7.00 -0.24
N LYS A 127 26.37 -6.83 0.45
CA LYS A 127 26.83 -7.68 1.56
C LYS A 127 27.00 -6.81 2.79
N LEU A 128 26.27 -7.11 3.84
CA LEU A 128 26.40 -6.44 5.13
C LEU A 128 26.00 -7.42 6.26
N TYR A 129 26.49 -7.15 7.42
CA TYR A 129 26.06 -7.84 8.63
C TYR A 129 25.96 -6.87 9.79
N ALA A 130 25.05 -7.15 10.70
CA ALA A 130 24.84 -6.41 11.94
C ALA A 130 24.75 -7.41 13.09
N GLU A 131 25.67 -7.30 14.03
CA GLU A 131 25.65 -8.12 15.25
C GLU A 131 24.62 -7.60 16.25
N PRO A 132 24.09 -8.46 17.14
CA PRO A 132 23.17 -8.06 18.19
C PRO A 132 23.66 -6.87 19.00
N GLY A 133 22.83 -5.83 19.13
CA GLY A 133 23.15 -4.60 19.84
C GLY A 133 24.09 -3.62 19.11
N GLN A 134 24.58 -3.97 17.95
CA GLN A 134 25.41 -3.09 17.14
C GLN A 134 24.57 -1.94 16.52
N LYS A 135 25.14 -0.74 16.52
CA LYS A 135 24.58 0.41 15.83
C LYS A 135 25.30 0.62 14.51
N ILE A 136 24.55 0.59 13.40
CA ILE A 136 25.08 0.79 12.05
C ILE A 136 24.52 2.08 11.47
N ALA A 137 25.38 2.88 10.86
CA ALA A 137 25.00 4.08 10.13
C ALA A 137 25.29 3.90 8.64
N PHE A 138 24.27 4.07 7.80
CA PHE A 138 24.43 4.09 6.35
C PHE A 138 24.76 5.52 5.90
N VAL A 139 25.89 5.69 5.23
CA VAL A 139 26.37 6.98 4.73
C VAL A 139 26.47 6.91 3.21
N GLY A 140 26.13 8.00 2.54
CA GLY A 140 26.18 8.09 1.08
C GLY A 140 25.28 9.21 0.54
N SER A 141 25.42 9.50 -0.76
CA SER A 141 24.61 10.51 -1.45
C SER A 141 23.12 10.17 -1.48
N THR A 142 22.28 11.15 -1.81
CA THR A 142 20.85 10.92 -2.04
C THR A 142 20.70 9.93 -3.22
N GLY A 143 19.83 8.93 -3.05
CA GLY A 143 19.63 7.87 -4.06
C GLY A 143 20.59 6.68 -3.95
N ALA A 144 21.56 6.67 -3.02
CA ALA A 144 22.50 5.55 -2.84
C ALA A 144 21.90 4.28 -2.20
N GLY A 145 20.59 4.14 -2.10
CA GLY A 145 19.94 2.94 -1.59
C GLY A 145 19.85 2.80 -0.07
N LYS A 146 20.24 3.82 0.73
CA LYS A 146 20.22 3.75 2.21
C LYS A 146 18.84 3.40 2.77
N THR A 147 17.82 4.11 2.34
CA THR A 147 16.43 3.85 2.75
C THR A 147 15.92 2.52 2.21
N THR A 148 16.40 2.10 1.04
CA THR A 148 16.07 0.80 0.46
C THR A 148 16.54 -0.34 1.36
N ILE A 149 17.74 -0.27 1.90
CA ILE A 149 18.26 -1.28 2.85
C ILE A 149 17.35 -1.39 4.08
N THR A 150 16.95 -0.26 4.69
CA THR A 150 16.03 -0.27 5.85
C THR A 150 14.66 -0.82 5.49
N ASN A 151 14.14 -0.50 4.31
CA ASN A 151 12.87 -1.04 3.83
C ASN A 151 12.92 -2.57 3.64
N LEU A 152 14.06 -3.10 3.17
CA LEU A 152 14.26 -4.53 3.03
C LEU A 152 14.42 -5.25 4.36
N ILE A 153 15.06 -4.62 5.36
CA ILE A 153 15.14 -5.17 6.73
C ILE A 153 13.75 -5.31 7.35
N ASN A 154 12.87 -4.35 7.10
CA ASN A 154 11.48 -4.37 7.57
C ASN A 154 10.55 -5.22 6.66
N ARG A 155 11.10 -5.87 5.64
CA ARG A 155 10.36 -6.66 4.66
C ARG A 155 9.18 -5.91 4.01
N PHE A 156 9.30 -4.60 3.77
CA PHE A 156 8.31 -3.86 2.98
C PHE A 156 8.33 -4.28 1.50
N TYR A 157 9.42 -4.88 1.06
CA TYR A 157 9.59 -5.44 -0.28
C TYR A 157 10.34 -6.76 -0.19
N ASP A 158 10.02 -7.68 -1.09
CA ASP A 158 10.76 -8.92 -1.27
C ASP A 158 11.89 -8.70 -2.30
N ILE A 159 13.05 -9.32 -2.07
CA ILE A 159 14.23 -9.17 -2.92
C ILE A 159 14.13 -10.03 -4.18
N GLN A 160 14.74 -9.58 -5.29
CA GLN A 160 14.81 -10.33 -6.53
C GLN A 160 15.89 -11.41 -6.49
N ASP A 161 17.07 -11.10 -5.94
CA ASP A 161 18.17 -12.06 -5.81
C ASP A 161 18.94 -11.87 -4.50
N GLY A 162 19.69 -12.91 -4.11
CA GLY A 162 20.42 -12.93 -2.85
C GLY A 162 19.63 -13.50 -1.68
N LYS A 163 20.08 -13.20 -0.47
CA LYS A 163 19.42 -13.65 0.79
C LYS A 163 19.58 -12.61 1.88
N ILE A 164 18.48 -12.31 2.56
CA ILE A 164 18.48 -11.58 3.82
C ILE A 164 18.09 -12.56 4.93
N ARG A 165 18.87 -12.58 6.00
CA ARG A 165 18.58 -13.40 7.18
C ARG A 165 18.45 -12.53 8.42
N TYR A 166 17.46 -12.84 9.22
CA TYR A 166 17.25 -12.28 10.55
C TYR A 166 17.37 -13.39 11.58
N ASP A 167 18.34 -13.30 12.49
CA ASP A 167 18.68 -14.36 13.45
C ASP A 167 18.86 -15.75 12.79
N GLY A 168 19.47 -15.79 11.59
CA GLY A 168 19.68 -17.01 10.81
C GLY A 168 18.50 -17.43 9.93
N ILE A 169 17.31 -16.90 10.14
CA ILE A 169 16.10 -17.22 9.38
C ILE A 169 16.03 -16.33 8.12
N ASN A 170 15.67 -16.92 6.97
CA ASN A 170 15.43 -16.15 5.78
C ASN A 170 14.20 -15.23 5.99
N ILE A 171 14.39 -13.93 5.76
CA ILE A 171 13.35 -12.92 5.99
C ILE A 171 12.05 -13.21 5.22
N ASN A 172 12.12 -13.82 4.03
CA ASN A 172 10.95 -14.19 3.25
C ASN A 172 10.08 -15.26 3.92
N LYS A 173 10.60 -15.98 4.92
CA LYS A 173 9.83 -16.94 5.71
C LYS A 173 9.13 -16.31 6.92
N ILE A 174 9.54 -15.12 7.34
CA ILE A 174 8.95 -14.39 8.46
C ILE A 174 7.70 -13.69 7.96
N LYS A 175 6.60 -13.73 8.70
CA LYS A 175 5.38 -12.98 8.34
C LYS A 175 5.65 -11.49 8.29
N LYS A 176 5.06 -10.80 7.31
CA LYS A 176 5.21 -9.33 7.15
C LYS A 176 4.55 -8.54 8.29
N THR A 177 3.64 -9.17 9.02
CA THR A 177 2.94 -8.57 10.16
C THR A 177 3.75 -8.60 11.46
N ASP A 178 4.83 -9.34 11.52
CA ASP A 178 5.65 -9.62 12.70
C ASP A 178 7.02 -8.95 12.58
#